data_37c99999effe1527bbd7b4d894fc569f
#
_entry.id   37c99999effe1527bbd7b4d894fc569f
#
_cell.length_a   1.000
_cell.length_b   1.000
_cell.length_c   1.000
_cell.angle_alpha   90.00
_cell.angle_beta   90.00
_cell.angle_gamma   90.00
#
_symmetry.space_group_name_H-M   'P 1'
#
loop_
_entity.id
_entity.type
_entity.pdbx_description
1 polymer ?
#
loop_
_entity_poly.entity_id
_entity_poly.type
_entity_poly.pdbx_seq_one_letter_code
_entity_poly.pdbx_strand_id
1 'polypeptide(L)'
;MEFGEVLAARRSVRHFNTKLTVTDEDVRALLDAAVSAPSAGNIQPWRFTVVKSLEARERLAGALRQHWATAAPVVIVVSVDPRPCAARYGDRGEYLYALQDTAAATQSILLAAVDRGLASCWIGAFDEDAVRSALSIPAPITPVAILPIGYSAESAGRPARRPLAEISTWL
;
A
#
# COMPACT_ATOMS: atom_id res chain seq x y z
N MET A 1 -5.54 -13.56 -13.76
CA MET A 1 -4.63 -14.68 -13.39
C MET A 1 -5.32 -15.59 -12.38
N GLU A 2 -4.93 -16.87 -12.30
CA GLU A 2 -5.37 -17.70 -11.16
C GLU A 2 -4.76 -17.17 -9.85
N PHE A 3 -5.52 -17.29 -8.74
CA PHE A 3 -5.11 -16.69 -7.46
C PHE A 3 -3.73 -17.15 -6.98
N GLY A 4 -3.40 -18.44 -7.18
CA GLY A 4 -2.08 -18.99 -6.85
C GLY A 4 -0.95 -18.35 -7.66
N GLU A 5 -1.20 -18.02 -8.92
CA GLU A 5 -0.24 -17.33 -9.79
C GLU A 5 -0.01 -15.89 -9.33
N VAL A 6 -1.08 -15.19 -8.92
CA VAL A 6 -0.98 -13.82 -8.36
C VAL A 6 -0.10 -13.81 -7.11
N LEU A 7 -0.34 -14.75 -6.17
CA LEU A 7 0.48 -14.91 -4.97
C LEU A 7 1.95 -15.21 -5.31
N ALA A 8 2.19 -16.06 -6.31
CA ALA A 8 3.53 -16.41 -6.74
C ALA A 8 4.25 -15.28 -7.46
N ALA A 9 3.54 -14.47 -8.23
CA ALA A 9 4.10 -13.36 -9.01
C ALA A 9 4.33 -12.09 -8.19
N ARG A 10 3.58 -11.89 -7.09
CA ARG A 10 3.71 -10.68 -6.27
C ARG A 10 5.12 -10.54 -5.67
N ARG A 11 5.77 -9.44 -5.97
CA ARG A 11 7.10 -9.07 -5.45
C ARG A 11 7.24 -7.55 -5.32
N SER A 12 8.24 -7.10 -4.56
CA SER A 12 8.58 -5.68 -4.44
C SER A 12 9.41 -5.25 -5.63
N VAL A 13 8.87 -4.37 -6.47
CA VAL A 13 9.52 -3.78 -7.64
C VAL A 13 9.91 -2.34 -7.31
N ARG A 14 11.14 -1.95 -7.64
CA ARG A 14 11.70 -0.63 -7.31
C ARG A 14 12.14 0.17 -8.53
N HIS A 15 12.14 -0.45 -9.72
CA HIS A 15 12.41 0.21 -10.99
C HIS A 15 11.17 0.12 -11.88
N PHE A 16 10.62 1.28 -12.24
CA PHE A 16 9.38 1.39 -13.00
C PHE A 16 9.64 1.93 -14.41
N ASN A 17 8.87 1.43 -15.37
CA ASN A 17 8.88 1.96 -16.73
C ASN A 17 8.09 3.29 -16.76
N THR A 18 8.82 4.40 -16.79
CA THR A 18 8.25 5.75 -16.76
C THR A 18 7.57 6.17 -18.07
N LYS A 19 7.68 5.37 -19.13
CA LYS A 19 7.01 5.63 -20.43
C LYS A 19 5.59 5.06 -20.48
N LEU A 20 5.23 4.17 -19.55
CA LEU A 20 3.90 3.58 -19.47
C LEU A 20 3.08 4.29 -18.38
N THR A 21 1.81 4.50 -18.67
CA THR A 21 0.87 5.17 -17.76
C THR A 21 -0.04 4.15 -17.10
N VAL A 22 -0.37 4.38 -15.83
CA VAL A 22 -1.43 3.66 -15.11
C VAL A 22 -2.72 4.44 -15.31
N THR A 23 -3.77 3.78 -15.78
CA THR A 23 -5.06 4.39 -16.07
C THR A 23 -5.85 4.70 -14.79
N ASP A 24 -6.85 5.57 -14.87
CA ASP A 24 -7.75 5.81 -13.75
C ASP A 24 -8.63 4.58 -13.44
N GLU A 25 -8.92 3.76 -14.46
CA GLU A 25 -9.58 2.48 -14.29
C GLU A 25 -8.74 1.51 -13.48
N ASP A 26 -7.43 1.41 -13.78
CA ASP A 26 -6.51 0.60 -12.98
C ASP A 26 -6.52 1.05 -11.52
N VAL A 27 -6.37 2.35 -11.28
CA VAL A 27 -6.37 2.89 -9.91
C VAL A 27 -7.68 2.58 -9.19
N ARG A 28 -8.82 2.75 -9.84
CA ARG A 28 -10.13 2.42 -9.24
C ARG A 28 -10.21 0.94 -8.86
N ALA A 29 -9.82 0.04 -9.76
CA ALA A 29 -9.82 -1.39 -9.47
C ALA A 29 -8.90 -1.77 -8.30
N LEU A 30 -7.75 -1.08 -8.13
CA LEU A 30 -6.88 -1.27 -6.96
C LEU A 30 -7.58 -0.81 -5.67
N LEU A 31 -8.28 0.32 -5.70
CA LEU A 31 -9.01 0.82 -4.54
C LEU A 31 -10.26 -0.03 -4.22
N ASP A 32 -10.95 -0.55 -5.23
CA ASP A 32 -12.06 -1.49 -5.06
C ASP A 32 -11.58 -2.80 -4.39
N ALA A 33 -10.41 -3.29 -4.79
CA ALA A 33 -9.79 -4.42 -4.12
C ALA A 33 -9.42 -4.09 -2.65
N ALA A 34 -8.92 -2.88 -2.39
CA ALA A 34 -8.59 -2.44 -1.04
C ALA A 34 -9.82 -2.42 -0.12
N VAL A 35 -10.94 -1.85 -0.57
CA VAL A 35 -12.15 -1.73 0.25
C VAL A 35 -12.88 -3.06 0.44
N SER A 36 -12.54 -4.10 -0.33
CA SER A 36 -13.04 -5.47 -0.11
C SER A 36 -12.34 -6.20 1.03
N ALA A 37 -11.26 -5.64 1.58
CA ALA A 37 -10.57 -6.20 2.73
C ALA A 37 -11.47 -6.27 3.97
N PRO A 38 -11.32 -7.28 4.83
CA PRO A 38 -12.01 -7.30 6.12
C PRO A 38 -11.49 -6.21 7.05
N SER A 39 -12.33 -5.73 7.95
CA SER A 39 -11.93 -4.83 9.03
C SER A 39 -12.66 -5.15 10.33
N ALA A 40 -12.05 -4.85 11.45
CA ALA A 40 -12.63 -5.07 12.77
C ALA A 40 -14.00 -4.36 12.88
N GLY A 41 -15.05 -5.16 13.09
CA GLY A 41 -16.43 -4.65 13.13
C GLY A 41 -16.88 -3.89 11.89
N ASN A 42 -16.25 -4.12 10.74
CA ASN A 42 -16.48 -3.45 9.46
C ASN A 42 -16.30 -1.92 9.53
N ILE A 43 -15.36 -1.45 10.37
CA ILE A 43 -15.12 -0.01 10.60
C ILE A 43 -14.46 0.68 9.40
N GLN A 44 -13.60 -0.04 8.66
CA GLN A 44 -12.94 0.45 7.45
C GLN A 44 -12.14 1.75 7.69
N PRO A 45 -11.13 1.72 8.57
CA PRO A 45 -10.42 2.92 9.04
C PRO A 45 -9.44 3.50 8.03
N TRP A 46 -9.26 2.85 6.88
CA TRP A 46 -8.33 3.26 5.83
C TRP A 46 -8.77 4.55 5.14
N ARG A 47 -7.76 5.30 4.68
CA ARG A 47 -7.90 6.45 3.80
C ARG A 47 -6.84 6.32 2.71
N PHE A 48 -7.21 6.62 1.46
CA PHE A 48 -6.29 6.50 0.32
C PHE A 48 -6.08 7.88 -0.30
N THR A 49 -4.80 8.24 -0.47
CA THR A 49 -4.41 9.42 -1.25
C THR A 49 -3.70 8.95 -2.51
N VAL A 50 -4.30 9.24 -3.68
CA VAL A 50 -3.74 8.88 -4.99
C VAL A 50 -2.92 10.05 -5.52
N VAL A 51 -1.62 9.85 -5.68
CA VAL A 51 -0.66 10.85 -6.14
C VAL A 51 -0.27 10.54 -7.58
N LYS A 52 -0.80 11.34 -8.55
CA LYS A 52 -0.55 11.18 -10.00
C LYS A 52 0.19 12.35 -10.60
N SER A 53 -0.15 13.59 -10.23
CA SER A 53 0.48 14.77 -10.84
C SER A 53 1.98 14.81 -10.51
N LEU A 54 2.77 15.31 -11.46
CA LEU A 54 4.22 15.45 -11.29
C LEU A 54 4.52 16.29 -10.04
N GLU A 55 3.86 17.43 -9.89
CA GLU A 55 4.03 18.34 -8.76
C GLU A 55 3.78 17.64 -7.41
N ALA A 56 2.69 16.85 -7.27
CA ALA A 56 2.40 16.14 -6.04
C ALA A 56 3.42 15.03 -5.76
N ARG A 57 3.92 14.35 -6.82
CA ARG A 57 4.98 13.34 -6.69
C ARG A 57 6.31 13.97 -6.29
N GLU A 58 6.64 15.16 -6.79
CA GLU A 58 7.85 15.90 -6.40
C GLU A 58 7.78 16.36 -4.93
N ARG A 59 6.63 16.87 -4.48
CA ARG A 59 6.44 17.17 -3.05
C ARG A 59 6.62 15.93 -2.17
N LEU A 60 6.03 14.81 -2.58
CA LEU A 60 6.18 13.54 -1.86
C LEU A 60 7.63 13.04 -1.88
N ALA A 61 8.36 13.22 -2.99
CA ALA A 61 9.76 12.82 -3.11
C ALA A 61 10.65 13.50 -2.07
N GLY A 62 10.38 14.76 -1.77
CA GLY A 62 11.08 15.53 -0.72
C GLY A 62 10.87 14.96 0.70
N ALA A 63 9.78 14.22 0.92
CA ALA A 63 9.45 13.59 2.19
C ALA A 63 9.97 12.13 2.31
N LEU A 64 10.54 11.57 1.25
CA LEU A 64 10.96 10.17 1.19
C LEU A 64 12.47 10.04 1.03
N ARG A 65 13.04 9.05 1.73
CA ARG A 65 14.42 8.61 1.46
C ARG A 65 14.51 7.72 0.21
N GLN A 66 13.40 7.09 -0.17
CA GLN A 66 13.28 6.19 -1.33
C GLN A 66 12.87 6.99 -2.58
N HIS A 67 13.78 7.80 -3.12
CA HIS A 67 13.51 8.68 -4.28
C HIS A 67 13.01 7.94 -5.51
N TRP A 68 13.32 6.64 -5.67
CA TRP A 68 12.80 5.79 -6.76
C TRP A 68 11.28 5.60 -6.71
N ALA A 69 10.65 5.76 -5.54
CA ALA A 69 9.22 5.53 -5.37
C ALA A 69 8.36 6.49 -6.20
N THR A 70 8.78 7.74 -6.31
CA THR A 70 8.05 8.78 -7.04
C THR A 70 8.33 8.80 -8.55
N ALA A 71 9.25 7.93 -9.02
CA ALA A 71 9.43 7.63 -10.44
C ALA A 71 8.27 6.77 -10.99
N ALA A 72 7.55 6.04 -10.12
CA ALA A 72 6.34 5.35 -10.52
C ALA A 72 5.27 6.35 -11.02
N PRO A 73 4.49 6.01 -12.08
CA PRO A 73 3.47 6.91 -12.62
C PRO A 73 2.35 7.25 -11.63
N VAL A 74 2.11 6.38 -10.66
CA VAL A 74 1.14 6.58 -9.58
C VAL A 74 1.76 6.15 -8.25
N VAL A 75 1.48 6.90 -7.19
CA VAL A 75 1.77 6.47 -5.81
C VAL A 75 0.46 6.51 -5.01
N ILE A 76 0.11 5.40 -4.36
CA ILE A 76 -1.02 5.36 -3.43
C ILE A 76 -0.47 5.42 -2.01
N VAL A 77 -0.85 6.45 -1.27
CA VAL A 77 -0.56 6.54 0.17
C VAL A 77 -1.75 6.00 0.94
N VAL A 78 -1.53 4.94 1.69
CA VAL A 78 -2.52 4.37 2.61
C VAL A 78 -2.32 5.01 3.96
N SER A 79 -3.39 5.57 4.49
CA SER A 79 -3.41 6.20 5.81
C SER A 79 -4.49 5.56 6.68
N VAL A 80 -4.36 5.69 7.99
CA VAL A 80 -5.31 5.21 8.98
C VAL A 80 -5.98 6.38 9.71
N ASP A 81 -7.29 6.30 9.88
CA ASP A 81 -8.03 7.08 10.88
C ASP A 81 -8.32 6.17 12.08
N PRO A 82 -7.58 6.26 13.19
CA PRO A 82 -7.73 5.32 14.30
C PRO A 82 -8.98 5.57 15.16
N ARG A 83 -9.58 6.78 15.09
CA ARG A 83 -10.66 7.21 15.97
C ARG A 83 -11.88 6.30 15.99
N PRO A 84 -12.44 5.83 14.87
CA PRO A 84 -13.59 4.92 14.90
C PRO A 84 -13.27 3.57 15.55
N CYS A 85 -12.02 3.08 15.38
CA CYS A 85 -11.54 1.86 16.01
C CYS A 85 -11.35 2.06 17.52
N ALA A 86 -10.74 3.18 17.92
CA ALA A 86 -10.58 3.56 19.32
C ALA A 86 -11.95 3.68 20.04
N ALA A 87 -12.90 4.34 19.41
CA ALA A 87 -14.25 4.53 19.97
C ALA A 87 -14.97 3.21 20.25
N ARG A 88 -14.72 2.16 19.43
CA ARG A 88 -15.39 0.86 19.58
C ARG A 88 -14.61 -0.15 20.42
N TYR A 89 -13.28 -0.12 20.37
CA TYR A 89 -12.42 -1.18 20.91
C TYR A 89 -11.31 -0.65 21.84
N GLY A 90 -11.34 0.65 22.21
CA GLY A 90 -10.32 1.28 23.06
C GLY A 90 -8.92 1.21 22.43
N ASP A 91 -7.91 1.11 23.28
CA ASP A 91 -6.49 1.06 22.89
C ASP A 91 -6.20 -0.05 21.88
N ARG A 92 -6.84 -1.20 22.01
CA ARG A 92 -6.63 -2.31 21.07
C ARG A 92 -7.16 -1.98 19.69
N GLY A 93 -8.25 -1.22 19.60
CA GLY A 93 -8.78 -0.68 18.34
C GLY A 93 -7.84 0.31 17.72
N GLU A 94 -7.33 1.24 18.52
CA GLU A 94 -6.45 2.32 18.07
C GLU A 94 -5.08 1.82 17.57
N TYR A 95 -4.39 1.04 18.43
CA TYR A 95 -2.99 0.70 18.19
C TYR A 95 -2.77 -0.63 17.46
N LEU A 96 -3.80 -1.46 17.33
CA LEU A 96 -3.67 -2.76 16.68
C LEU A 96 -4.65 -2.94 15.52
N TYR A 97 -5.97 -2.89 15.79
CA TYR A 97 -6.95 -3.25 14.77
C TYR A 97 -6.94 -2.28 13.59
N ALA A 98 -6.85 -0.98 13.84
CA ALA A 98 -6.80 0.02 12.79
C ALA A 98 -5.60 -0.20 11.84
N LEU A 99 -4.44 -0.61 12.38
CA LEU A 99 -3.25 -0.93 11.57
C LEU A 99 -3.40 -2.26 10.83
N GLN A 100 -3.96 -3.30 11.47
CA GLN A 100 -4.21 -4.59 10.81
C GLN A 100 -5.19 -4.45 9.64
N ASP A 101 -6.26 -3.68 9.83
CA ASP A 101 -7.26 -3.40 8.81
C ASP A 101 -6.63 -2.70 7.59
N THR A 102 -5.83 -1.65 7.83
CA THR A 102 -5.12 -0.95 6.73
C THR A 102 -4.06 -1.82 6.08
N ALA A 103 -3.43 -2.74 6.81
CA ALA A 103 -2.48 -3.71 6.25
C ALA A 103 -3.19 -4.73 5.34
N ALA A 104 -4.40 -5.19 5.71
CA ALA A 104 -5.22 -6.06 4.86
C ALA A 104 -5.61 -5.36 3.55
N ALA A 105 -6.09 -4.11 3.63
CA ALA A 105 -6.40 -3.29 2.46
C ALA A 105 -5.16 -3.07 1.57
N THR A 106 -4.02 -2.78 2.17
CA THR A 106 -2.74 -2.62 1.46
C THR A 106 -2.35 -3.88 0.71
N GLN A 107 -2.44 -5.06 1.34
CA GLN A 107 -2.13 -6.34 0.69
C GLN A 107 -3.08 -6.61 -0.48
N SER A 108 -4.37 -6.25 -0.36
CA SER A 108 -5.34 -6.38 -1.46
C SER A 108 -4.93 -5.54 -2.67
N ILE A 109 -4.48 -4.30 -2.47
CA ILE A 109 -3.93 -3.45 -3.56
C ILE A 109 -2.75 -4.15 -4.25
N LEU A 110 -1.80 -4.71 -3.47
CA LEU A 110 -0.61 -5.34 -4.05
C LEU A 110 -0.96 -6.57 -4.90
N LEU A 111 -1.95 -7.36 -4.50
CA LEU A 111 -2.42 -8.53 -5.26
C LEU A 111 -3.17 -8.10 -6.51
N ALA A 112 -4.09 -7.14 -6.40
CA ALA A 112 -4.83 -6.60 -7.53
C ALA A 112 -3.91 -5.94 -8.57
N ALA A 113 -2.82 -5.28 -8.13
CA ALA A 113 -1.82 -4.74 -9.05
C ALA A 113 -1.19 -5.84 -9.90
N VAL A 114 -0.81 -6.97 -9.31
CA VAL A 114 -0.26 -8.12 -10.06
C VAL A 114 -1.27 -8.68 -11.03
N ASP A 115 -2.53 -8.88 -10.62
CA ASP A 115 -3.58 -9.42 -11.49
C ASP A 115 -3.84 -8.54 -12.70
N ARG A 116 -3.64 -7.22 -12.57
CA ARG A 116 -3.73 -6.24 -13.66
C ARG A 116 -2.42 -6.06 -14.44
N GLY A 117 -1.40 -6.90 -14.22
CA GLY A 117 -0.09 -6.78 -14.88
C GLY A 117 0.75 -5.58 -14.41
N LEU A 118 0.37 -4.97 -13.30
CA LEU A 118 1.10 -3.87 -12.68
C LEU A 118 2.12 -4.38 -11.67
N ALA A 119 3.11 -3.56 -11.41
CA ALA A 119 4.12 -3.76 -10.38
C ALA A 119 3.94 -2.79 -9.23
N SER A 120 4.36 -3.20 -8.04
CA SER A 120 4.23 -2.40 -6.82
C SER A 120 5.33 -2.70 -5.80
N CYS A 121 5.46 -1.81 -4.83
CA CYS A 121 6.27 -2.05 -3.64
C CYS A 121 5.54 -1.49 -2.41
N TRP A 122 5.70 -2.13 -1.26
CA TRP A 122 5.25 -1.60 0.02
C TRP A 122 6.42 -0.90 0.72
N ILE A 123 6.31 0.41 0.95
CA ILE A 123 7.24 1.20 1.72
C ILE A 123 6.57 1.53 3.05
N GLY A 124 7.23 1.14 4.17
CA GLY A 124 6.81 1.46 5.53
C GLY A 124 7.85 2.31 6.29
N ALA A 125 9.03 2.56 5.69
CA ALA A 125 10.09 3.33 6.32
C ALA A 125 10.14 4.75 5.74
N PHE A 126 9.40 5.68 6.34
CA PHE A 126 9.36 7.10 5.96
C PHE A 126 9.05 7.96 7.20
N ASP A 127 9.21 9.26 7.05
CA ASP A 127 8.79 10.24 8.06
C ASP A 127 7.30 10.56 7.85
N GLU A 128 6.48 10.19 8.83
CA GLU A 128 5.01 10.35 8.77
C GLU A 128 4.59 11.82 8.69
N ASP A 129 5.25 12.70 9.45
CA ASP A 129 4.92 14.12 9.49
C ASP A 129 5.34 14.83 8.19
N ALA A 130 6.47 14.44 7.62
CA ALA A 130 6.90 14.95 6.32
C ALA A 130 5.92 14.53 5.20
N VAL A 131 5.48 13.27 5.17
CA VAL A 131 4.49 12.79 4.19
C VAL A 131 3.14 13.46 4.40
N ARG A 132 2.70 13.60 5.66
CA ARG A 132 1.45 14.29 6.01
C ARG A 132 1.47 15.74 5.51
N SER A 133 2.55 16.47 5.75
CA SER A 133 2.75 17.83 5.30
C SER A 133 2.76 17.94 3.77
N ALA A 134 3.55 17.08 3.09
CA ALA A 134 3.68 17.10 1.63
C ALA A 134 2.34 16.88 0.89
N LEU A 135 1.43 16.12 1.50
CA LEU A 135 0.13 15.76 0.91
C LEU A 135 -1.07 16.42 1.58
N SER A 136 -0.84 17.32 2.55
CA SER A 136 -1.89 18.03 3.32
C SER A 136 -2.89 17.06 3.98
N ILE A 137 -2.40 15.93 4.50
CA ILE A 137 -3.21 14.95 5.23
C ILE A 137 -3.51 15.50 6.63
N PRO A 138 -4.79 15.72 7.01
CA PRO A 138 -5.12 16.31 8.29
C PRO A 138 -4.91 15.34 9.46
N ALA A 139 -4.47 15.85 10.61
CA ALA A 139 -4.49 15.08 11.85
C ALA A 139 -5.94 14.70 12.25
N PRO A 140 -6.16 13.58 12.88
CA PRO A 140 -5.21 12.56 13.31
C PRO A 140 -4.95 11.44 12.28
N ILE A 141 -5.30 11.65 11.01
CA ILE A 141 -5.05 10.65 9.96
C ILE A 141 -3.55 10.49 9.77
N THR A 142 -3.06 9.25 9.86
CA THR A 142 -1.64 8.94 9.82
C THR A 142 -1.31 8.07 8.60
N PRO A 143 -0.36 8.48 7.72
CA PRO A 143 0.17 7.62 6.67
C PRO A 143 0.83 6.37 7.27
N VAL A 144 0.51 5.18 6.75
CA VAL A 144 1.06 3.89 7.25
C VAL A 144 1.74 3.06 6.17
N ALA A 145 1.45 3.33 4.90
CA ALA A 145 2.12 2.68 3.78
C ALA A 145 2.14 3.59 2.55
N ILE A 146 3.22 3.50 1.78
CA ILE A 146 3.38 4.18 0.50
C ILE A 146 3.59 3.12 -0.58
N LEU A 147 2.73 3.13 -1.59
CA LEU A 147 2.68 2.12 -2.64
C LEU A 147 2.94 2.77 -3.99
N PRO A 148 4.19 2.79 -4.49
CA PRO A 148 4.45 3.09 -5.88
C PRO A 148 3.82 2.00 -6.76
N ILE A 149 3.09 2.42 -7.81
CA ILE A 149 2.36 1.57 -8.75
C ILE A 149 2.75 1.94 -10.16
N GLY A 150 3.08 0.95 -10.97
CA GLY A 150 3.46 1.14 -12.37
C GLY A 150 3.78 -0.18 -13.05
N TYR A 151 4.43 -0.11 -14.19
CA TYR A 151 4.92 -1.29 -14.90
C TYR A 151 6.39 -1.53 -14.53
N SER A 152 6.77 -2.80 -14.32
CA SER A 152 8.16 -3.14 -13.98
C SER A 152 9.12 -2.83 -15.13
N ALA A 153 10.25 -2.23 -14.82
CA ALA A 153 11.40 -2.10 -15.72
C ALA A 153 12.55 -3.05 -15.32
N GLU A 154 12.28 -3.95 -14.35
CA GLU A 154 13.28 -4.91 -13.87
C GLU A 154 12.72 -6.33 -13.82
N SER A 155 13.62 -7.31 -13.93
CA SER A 155 13.32 -8.71 -13.64
C SER A 155 13.69 -9.00 -12.18
N ALA A 156 12.78 -8.67 -11.26
CA ALA A 156 13.03 -8.89 -9.84
C ALA A 156 12.88 -10.38 -9.49
N GLY A 157 13.89 -10.96 -8.86
CA GLY A 157 13.82 -12.30 -8.30
C GLY A 157 12.83 -12.41 -7.14
N ARG A 158 12.36 -13.62 -6.84
CA ARG A 158 11.54 -13.88 -5.67
C ARG A 158 12.44 -14.26 -4.49
N PRO A 159 12.50 -13.48 -3.41
CA PRO A 159 13.25 -13.85 -2.21
C PRO A 159 12.70 -15.16 -1.62
N ALA A 160 13.61 -15.97 -1.05
CA ALA A 160 13.25 -17.19 -0.33
C ALA A 160 12.24 -16.89 0.82
N ARG A 161 11.45 -17.88 1.14
CA ARG A 161 10.55 -17.85 2.29
C ARG A 161 11.02 -18.85 3.33
N ARG A 162 10.73 -18.56 4.59
CA ARG A 162 10.99 -19.52 5.67
C ARG A 162 10.13 -20.77 5.44
N PRO A 163 10.66 -21.97 5.73
CA PRO A 163 9.89 -23.21 5.69
C PRO A 163 8.69 -23.16 6.63
N LEU A 164 7.56 -23.75 6.23
CA LEU A 164 6.34 -23.78 7.06
C LEU A 164 6.58 -24.42 8.43
N ALA A 165 7.42 -25.45 8.49
CA ALA A 165 7.78 -26.13 9.74
C ALA A 165 8.41 -25.22 10.79
N GLU A 166 9.05 -24.12 10.39
CA GLU A 166 9.67 -23.15 11.32
C GLU A 166 8.68 -22.13 11.86
N ILE A 167 7.53 -21.98 11.24
CA ILE A 167 6.59 -20.86 11.52
C ILE A 167 5.17 -21.33 11.79
N SER A 168 4.95 -22.65 11.84
CA SER A 168 3.63 -23.24 12.15
C SER A 168 3.75 -24.30 13.23
N THR A 169 2.75 -24.35 14.10
CA THR A 169 2.58 -25.40 15.12
C THR A 169 1.24 -26.09 14.85
N TRP A 170 1.26 -27.41 14.83
CA TRP A 170 0.07 -28.25 14.65
C TRP A 170 -0.22 -28.95 15.98
N LEU A 171 -1.42 -28.73 16.56
CA LEU A 171 -1.87 -29.26 17.85
C LEU A 171 -2.94 -30.33 17.65
#